data_f6b53c37637689d27435977f62b3b731
#
_entry.id   f6b53c37637689d27435977f62b3b731
#
_cell.length_a   1.000
_cell.length_b   1.000
_cell.length_c   1.000
_cell.angle_alpha   90.00
_cell.angle_beta   90.00
_cell.angle_gamma   90.00
#
_symmetry.space_group_name_H-M   'P 1'
#
loop_
_entity.id
_entity.type
_entity.pdbx_description
1 polymer ?
#
loop_
_entity_poly.entity_id
_entity_poly.type
_entity_poly.pdbx_seq_one_letter_code
_entity_poly.pdbx_strand_id
1 'polypeptide(L)'
;MEVFQRFLNLSLHNATYTFWSMEDQRMKIASSLKDVVRVLQPRSDALPEMATAVLILDEDRQVEYVNASAEALFMPVNPVGCTLTALFISCGATGGDDVFALANASAEPPPMRLRLSDDRLLDCTLRSLSSGGYVLSMDDVTTYVRNAELAERDVLTGLANRKAFRDRLVERLALAARTGQATAVLYVDLDRFKAVNDTLGHPVGDALLRKVAQRCKSALRDGDMVARIGGDEFAVIQSDALQPAAATALATRLVDLIGRAYAIDGHMLHIGASVGVAIAPNDGYEPDVLLKNADLALYGAKAEGRGCHRFFEPGMDARMQARRSMEVDLRRALALKQLALVYQPQFDLASSTITGFEALIRWHHPTRGVVLPGEFVPLAEEIGVIAAIGEWVLRTACKQAAAWPMPVTIGVNLSPVQFRGGKLAQTVISALAQSQLPVQRLELEITEGALLDNTDEVLAVLNRLRELGVAVSMDDFGTGYSSLGYLQKFPFDKIKIDKSFIRDIDAHAHRQAIFRAMTSLASALRMKTIAEGVETEAELACVRAAGCDEVQGYLTGQPMSAGAAMALLERAHLKIAS
;
A
#
# COMPACT_ATOMS: atom_id res chain seq x y z
N MET A 1 -24.75 46.42 25.82
CA MET A 1 -24.52 47.69 26.54
C MET A 1 -23.11 47.79 27.09
N GLU A 2 -22.54 46.78 27.72
CA GLU A 2 -21.15 46.79 28.23
C GLU A 2 -20.07 46.89 27.12
N VAL A 3 -20.27 46.23 26.00
CA VAL A 3 -19.41 46.29 24.82
C VAL A 3 -19.45 47.71 24.19
N PHE A 4 -20.63 48.32 24.19
CA PHE A 4 -20.83 49.70 23.73
C PHE A 4 -20.11 50.72 24.65
N GLN A 5 -20.12 50.51 25.96
CA GLN A 5 -19.45 51.32 26.96
C GLN A 5 -17.91 51.18 26.85
N ARG A 6 -17.40 49.98 26.58
CA ARG A 6 -15.96 49.72 26.34
C ARG A 6 -15.50 50.34 25.02
N PHE A 7 -16.30 50.25 23.97
CA PHE A 7 -16.01 50.85 22.67
C PHE A 7 -15.97 52.39 22.74
N LEU A 8 -16.93 52.99 23.43
CA LEU A 8 -16.98 54.43 23.70
C LEU A 8 -15.78 54.89 24.58
N ASN A 9 -15.42 54.13 25.63
CA ASN A 9 -14.31 54.49 26.50
C ASN A 9 -12.94 54.34 25.80
N LEU A 10 -12.76 53.35 24.94
CA LEU A 10 -11.53 53.19 24.13
C LEU A 10 -11.42 54.29 23.06
N SER A 11 -12.52 54.66 22.41
CA SER A 11 -12.52 55.71 21.39
C SER A 11 -12.37 57.14 22.01
N LEU A 12 -12.90 57.35 23.21
CA LEU A 12 -12.79 58.64 23.91
C LEU A 12 -11.41 58.87 24.56
N HIS A 13 -10.68 57.82 24.92
CA HIS A 13 -9.32 57.97 25.48
C HIS A 13 -8.26 58.34 24.44
N ASN A 14 -8.42 57.89 23.19
CA ASN A 14 -7.50 58.24 22.09
C ASN A 14 -7.90 59.54 21.33
N ALA A 15 -9.14 60.07 21.55
CA ALA A 15 -9.62 61.30 20.93
C ALA A 15 -9.11 62.59 21.58
N THR A 16 -8.24 62.53 22.61
CA THR A 16 -7.75 63.70 23.33
C THR A 16 -6.56 64.42 22.65
N TYR A 17 -6.12 64.04 21.48
CA TYR A 17 -4.95 64.66 20.84
C TYR A 17 -5.16 65.24 19.44
N THR A 18 -6.38 65.53 19.01
CA THR A 18 -6.59 66.37 17.81
C THR A 18 -7.79 67.29 18.02
N PHE A 19 -7.55 68.58 17.92
CA PHE A 19 -8.47 69.68 18.00
C PHE A 19 -9.83 69.43 17.36
N TRP A 20 -10.87 69.27 18.13
CA TRP A 20 -12.24 69.22 17.65
C TRP A 20 -13.01 70.46 18.08
N SER A 21 -13.03 71.40 17.21
CA SER A 21 -13.92 72.56 17.34
C SER A 21 -15.08 72.35 16.37
N MET A 22 -16.15 71.64 16.78
CA MET A 22 -17.53 71.80 16.27
C MET A 22 -18.41 70.65 16.75
N GLU A 23 -19.49 71.00 17.41
CA GLU A 23 -20.57 70.06 17.84
C GLU A 23 -21.16 69.27 16.69
N ASP A 24 -21.20 69.83 15.47
CA ASP A 24 -21.78 69.20 14.30
C ASP A 24 -20.97 68.01 13.77
N GLN A 25 -19.64 68.06 13.89
CA GLN A 25 -18.78 66.93 13.51
C GLN A 25 -18.87 65.81 14.55
N ARG A 26 -19.03 66.11 15.82
CA ARG A 26 -19.24 65.14 16.89
C ARG A 26 -20.55 64.37 16.69
N MET A 27 -21.64 65.02 16.25
CA MET A 27 -22.92 64.35 15.97
C MET A 27 -22.85 63.46 14.73
N LYS A 28 -22.19 63.89 13.68
CA LYS A 28 -21.96 63.05 12.46
C LYS A 28 -21.16 61.82 12.77
N ILE A 29 -20.08 61.93 13.54
CA ILE A 29 -19.26 60.81 13.96
C ILE A 29 -20.01 59.88 14.91
N ALA A 30 -20.81 60.41 15.87
CA ALA A 30 -21.64 59.60 16.75
C ALA A 30 -22.72 58.84 15.99
N SER A 31 -23.29 59.44 14.95
CA SER A 31 -24.22 58.76 14.03
C SER A 31 -23.52 57.66 13.22
N SER A 32 -22.36 57.99 12.64
CA SER A 32 -21.53 57.04 11.89
C SER A 32 -21.04 55.87 12.76
N LEU A 33 -20.67 56.13 14.01
CA LEU A 33 -20.28 55.08 14.97
C LEU A 33 -21.46 54.14 15.32
N LYS A 34 -22.71 54.65 15.38
CA LYS A 34 -23.89 53.80 15.56
C LYS A 34 -24.13 52.87 14.39
N ASP A 35 -23.93 53.37 13.17
CA ASP A 35 -24.01 52.57 11.96
C ASP A 35 -22.86 51.56 11.86
N VAL A 36 -21.65 51.93 12.26
CA VAL A 36 -20.48 51.02 12.40
C VAL A 36 -20.75 49.90 13.38
N VAL A 37 -21.30 50.21 14.53
CA VAL A 37 -21.70 49.20 15.55
C VAL A 37 -22.76 48.24 14.99
N ARG A 38 -23.76 48.76 14.25
CA ARG A 38 -24.80 47.96 13.62
C ARG A 38 -24.27 47.04 12.52
N VAL A 39 -23.20 47.46 11.80
CA VAL A 39 -22.52 46.70 10.75
C VAL A 39 -21.62 45.59 11.33
N LEU A 40 -21.03 45.83 12.52
CA LEU A 40 -20.08 44.92 13.16
C LEU A 40 -20.75 43.88 14.08
N GLN A 41 -21.97 44.14 14.58
CA GLN A 41 -22.72 43.26 15.51
C GLN A 41 -22.88 41.80 15.07
N PRO A 42 -23.12 41.48 13.77
CA PRO A 42 -23.29 40.06 13.38
C PRO A 42 -22.00 39.22 13.42
N ARG A 43 -20.82 39.85 13.59
CA ARG A 43 -19.52 39.15 13.59
C ARG A 43 -18.84 39.02 14.95
N SER A 44 -19.36 39.71 15.98
CA SER A 44 -18.74 39.73 17.31
C SER A 44 -18.81 38.38 18.03
N ASP A 45 -19.77 37.51 17.65
CA ASP A 45 -19.99 36.24 18.36
C ASP A 45 -19.10 35.10 17.84
N ALA A 46 -18.40 35.28 16.69
CA ALA A 46 -17.65 34.22 16.04
C ALA A 46 -16.11 34.27 16.24
N LEU A 47 -15.55 35.41 16.68
CA LEU A 47 -14.08 35.59 16.79
C LEU A 47 -13.69 36.47 18.00
N PRO A 48 -13.56 35.89 19.20
CA PRO A 48 -13.39 36.65 20.45
C PRO A 48 -12.08 37.43 20.61
N GLU A 49 -11.08 37.29 19.76
CA GLU A 49 -9.73 37.84 19.96
C GLU A 49 -9.15 38.66 18.79
N MET A 50 -9.87 38.83 17.69
CA MET A 50 -9.39 39.65 16.59
C MET A 50 -9.75 41.13 16.77
N ALA A 51 -8.75 41.99 16.91
CA ALA A 51 -8.93 43.45 16.91
C ALA A 51 -9.21 43.89 15.45
N THR A 52 -10.48 44.06 15.09
CA THR A 52 -10.87 44.56 13.76
C THR A 52 -10.38 45.97 13.54
N ALA A 53 -9.63 46.20 12.47
CA ALA A 53 -9.25 47.53 12.06
C ALA A 53 -10.41 48.20 11.31
N VAL A 54 -10.74 49.43 11.68
CA VAL A 54 -11.87 50.17 11.12
C VAL A 54 -11.43 51.54 10.61
N LEU A 55 -11.81 51.83 9.35
CA LEU A 55 -11.66 53.14 8.74
C LEU A 55 -13.04 53.67 8.36
N ILE A 56 -13.24 54.98 8.56
CA ILE A 56 -14.41 55.70 8.03
C ILE A 56 -13.89 56.62 6.92
N LEU A 57 -14.57 56.59 5.79
CA LEU A 57 -14.22 57.38 4.61
C LEU A 57 -15.37 58.35 4.31
N ASP A 58 -15.01 59.55 3.84
CA ASP A 58 -15.97 60.54 3.36
C ASP A 58 -16.57 60.14 1.97
N GLU A 59 -17.42 61.04 1.42
CA GLU A 59 -18.02 60.89 0.10
C GLU A 59 -16.98 60.88 -1.03
N ASP A 60 -15.84 61.57 -0.81
CA ASP A 60 -14.69 61.66 -1.74
C ASP A 60 -13.71 60.48 -1.55
N ARG A 61 -14.05 59.51 -0.70
CA ARG A 61 -13.28 58.29 -0.39
C ARG A 61 -11.95 58.58 0.34
N GLN A 62 -11.85 59.74 1.04
CA GLN A 62 -10.73 60.02 1.90
C GLN A 62 -10.99 59.50 3.33
N VAL A 63 -9.95 59.04 4.00
CA VAL A 63 -10.04 58.50 5.35
C VAL A 63 -10.23 59.64 6.33
N GLU A 64 -11.40 59.74 6.97
CA GLU A 64 -11.70 60.72 8.03
C GLU A 64 -11.35 60.20 9.43
N TYR A 65 -11.50 58.88 9.65
CA TYR A 65 -11.27 58.31 10.96
C TYR A 65 -10.68 56.89 10.84
N VAL A 66 -9.84 56.56 11.82
CA VAL A 66 -9.25 55.25 12.02
C VAL A 66 -9.30 54.88 13.49
N ASN A 67 -9.48 53.59 13.80
CA ASN A 67 -9.30 53.11 15.17
C ASN A 67 -7.82 52.73 15.42
N ALA A 68 -7.45 52.45 16.67
CA ALA A 68 -6.07 52.11 17.06
C ALA A 68 -5.55 50.86 16.33
N SER A 69 -6.41 49.87 16.02
CA SER A 69 -6.04 48.67 15.27
C SER A 69 -5.69 49.01 13.82
N ALA A 70 -6.41 49.96 13.18
CA ALA A 70 -6.11 50.40 11.84
C ALA A 70 -4.83 51.27 11.82
N GLU A 71 -4.62 52.14 12.82
CA GLU A 71 -3.36 52.88 12.97
C GLU A 71 -2.16 51.92 13.03
N ALA A 72 -2.23 50.89 13.89
CA ALA A 72 -1.17 49.89 14.02
C ALA A 72 -0.94 49.10 12.73
N LEU A 73 -2.01 48.82 11.99
CA LEU A 73 -1.96 48.06 10.74
C LEU A 73 -1.19 48.78 9.63
N PHE A 74 -1.34 50.13 9.57
CA PHE A 74 -0.76 50.96 8.51
C PHE A 74 0.53 51.71 8.91
N MET A 75 1.03 51.55 10.12
CA MET A 75 2.31 52.16 10.53
C MET A 75 3.44 51.80 9.56
N PRO A 76 4.33 52.76 9.20
CA PRO A 76 4.45 54.13 9.74
C PRO A 76 3.62 55.19 9.00
N VAL A 77 2.69 54.83 8.13
CA VAL A 77 1.85 55.76 7.36
C VAL A 77 0.69 56.23 8.23
N ASN A 78 0.46 57.56 8.27
CA ASN A 78 -0.76 58.11 8.86
C ASN A 78 -1.92 57.93 7.86
N PRO A 79 -2.95 57.15 8.16
CA PRO A 79 -4.02 56.87 7.20
C PRO A 79 -4.98 58.07 7.00
N VAL A 80 -5.13 58.94 7.99
CA VAL A 80 -6.10 60.04 7.95
C VAL A 80 -5.72 61.07 6.88
N GLY A 81 -6.68 61.45 6.05
CA GLY A 81 -6.52 62.36 4.92
C GLY A 81 -5.99 61.68 3.64
N CYS A 82 -5.67 60.40 3.69
CA CYS A 82 -5.29 59.63 2.49
C CYS A 82 -6.54 59.07 1.78
N THR A 83 -6.45 58.88 0.45
CA THR A 83 -7.43 58.06 -0.25
C THR A 83 -7.15 56.59 0.04
N LEU A 84 -8.19 55.76 0.09
CA LEU A 84 -8.05 54.33 0.34
C LEU A 84 -7.10 53.63 -0.65
N THR A 85 -7.15 54.03 -1.91
CA THR A 85 -6.25 53.51 -2.96
C THR A 85 -4.79 53.87 -2.68
N ALA A 86 -4.52 55.10 -2.30
CA ALA A 86 -3.15 55.54 -1.95
C ALA A 86 -2.63 54.80 -0.70
N LEU A 87 -3.50 54.55 0.28
CA LEU A 87 -3.16 53.82 1.48
C LEU A 87 -2.80 52.35 1.17
N PHE A 88 -3.58 51.68 0.36
CA PHE A 88 -3.30 50.31 -0.05
C PHE A 88 -2.03 50.16 -0.89
N ILE A 89 -1.80 51.10 -1.81
CA ILE A 89 -0.55 51.16 -2.59
C ILE A 89 0.66 51.34 -1.66
N SER A 90 0.57 52.19 -0.65
CA SER A 90 1.67 52.44 0.31
C SER A 90 2.04 51.20 1.13
N CYS A 91 1.09 50.30 1.36
CA CYS A 91 1.27 49.03 2.06
C CYS A 91 1.57 47.86 1.12
N GLY A 92 1.75 48.14 -0.19
CA GLY A 92 1.98 47.09 -1.21
C GLY A 92 0.85 46.10 -1.35
N ALA A 93 -0.38 46.51 -1.01
CA ALA A 93 -1.55 45.63 -1.15
C ALA A 93 -1.84 45.36 -2.62
N THR A 94 -2.05 44.10 -2.95
CA THR A 94 -2.51 43.65 -4.28
C THR A 94 -4.01 43.35 -4.23
N GLY A 95 -4.80 43.87 -5.19
CA GLY A 95 -6.24 43.62 -5.31
C GLY A 95 -7.14 44.76 -4.81
N GLY A 96 -6.59 45.97 -4.52
CA GLY A 96 -7.31 47.10 -3.89
C GLY A 96 -8.31 47.84 -4.81
N ASP A 97 -8.20 47.74 -6.12
CA ASP A 97 -8.99 48.56 -7.05
C ASP A 97 -10.50 48.16 -7.14
N ASP A 98 -10.84 46.93 -6.74
CA ASP A 98 -12.21 46.41 -6.82
C ASP A 98 -13.04 46.58 -5.53
N VAL A 99 -12.47 47.13 -4.44
CA VAL A 99 -13.16 47.24 -3.14
C VAL A 99 -14.47 48.01 -3.25
N PHE A 100 -14.47 49.09 -4.00
CA PHE A 100 -15.66 49.96 -4.20
C PHE A 100 -16.69 49.38 -5.16
N ALA A 101 -16.25 48.57 -6.14
CA ALA A 101 -17.16 47.92 -7.07
C ALA A 101 -18.05 46.88 -6.37
N LEU A 102 -17.49 46.17 -5.42
CA LEU A 102 -18.20 45.18 -4.60
C LEU A 102 -19.17 45.79 -3.60
N ALA A 103 -18.83 46.94 -2.99
CA ALA A 103 -19.68 47.62 -2.02
C ALA A 103 -21.03 48.08 -2.58
N ASN A 104 -21.09 48.34 -3.89
CA ASN A 104 -22.32 48.80 -4.57
C ASN A 104 -23.18 47.66 -5.12
N ALA A 105 -22.67 46.42 -5.11
CA ALA A 105 -23.34 45.29 -5.78
C ALA A 105 -24.30 44.51 -4.89
N SER A 106 -24.22 44.64 -3.54
CA SER A 106 -25.02 43.86 -2.60
C SER A 106 -25.19 44.58 -1.27
N ALA A 107 -26.32 44.37 -0.58
CA ALA A 107 -26.54 44.86 0.78
C ALA A 107 -25.57 44.20 1.81
N GLU A 108 -25.04 43.02 1.49
CA GLU A 108 -24.01 42.31 2.26
C GLU A 108 -22.93 41.78 1.29
N PRO A 109 -21.95 42.64 0.92
CA PRO A 109 -20.87 42.19 0.06
C PRO A 109 -20.00 41.16 0.75
N PRO A 110 -19.55 40.10 0.04
CA PRO A 110 -18.60 39.17 0.61
C PRO A 110 -17.28 39.89 0.95
N PRO A 111 -16.53 39.43 1.97
CA PRO A 111 -15.23 40.02 2.30
C PRO A 111 -14.28 39.84 1.14
N MET A 112 -13.53 40.91 0.80
CA MET A 112 -12.46 40.86 -0.16
C MET A 112 -11.14 40.60 0.57
N ARG A 113 -10.38 39.61 0.11
CA ARG A 113 -9.07 39.29 0.70
C ARG A 113 -7.97 40.08 0.03
N LEU A 114 -7.22 40.82 0.82
CA LEU A 114 -6.03 41.56 0.40
C LEU A 114 -4.78 40.90 0.99
N ARG A 115 -3.71 40.86 0.21
CA ARG A 115 -2.37 40.50 0.69
C ARG A 115 -1.51 41.74 0.76
N LEU A 116 -0.90 41.99 1.91
CA LEU A 116 0.08 43.06 2.12
C LEU A 116 1.48 42.60 1.70
N SER A 117 2.40 43.58 1.53
CA SER A 117 3.80 43.31 1.16
C SER A 117 4.59 42.52 2.21
N ASP A 118 4.14 42.49 3.45
CA ASP A 118 4.70 41.72 4.57
C ASP A 118 4.03 40.33 4.75
N ASP A 119 3.34 39.86 3.73
CA ASP A 119 2.61 38.58 3.70
C ASP A 119 1.42 38.46 4.68
N ARG A 120 0.97 39.55 5.29
CA ARG A 120 -0.30 39.56 6.01
C ARG A 120 -1.49 39.47 5.06
N LEU A 121 -2.53 38.76 5.50
CA LEU A 121 -3.79 38.59 4.78
C LEU A 121 -4.90 39.29 5.55
N LEU A 122 -5.57 40.22 4.88
CA LEU A 122 -6.68 41.00 5.45
C LEU A 122 -7.97 40.64 4.75
N ASP A 123 -9.00 40.27 5.51
CA ASP A 123 -10.38 40.20 5.01
C ASP A 123 -11.03 41.56 5.19
N CYS A 124 -11.32 42.23 4.07
CA CYS A 124 -11.82 43.60 3.99
C CYS A 124 -13.31 43.59 3.64
N THR A 125 -14.13 44.34 4.36
CA THR A 125 -15.53 44.57 4.03
C THR A 125 -15.81 46.07 4.00
N LEU A 126 -16.25 46.58 2.85
CA LEU A 126 -16.63 47.97 2.67
C LEU A 126 -18.15 48.10 2.61
N ARG A 127 -18.73 49.04 3.37
CA ARG A 127 -20.17 49.33 3.36
C ARG A 127 -20.42 50.83 3.28
N SER A 128 -21.50 51.23 2.59
CA SER A 128 -21.95 52.62 2.56
C SER A 128 -22.66 52.99 3.86
N LEU A 129 -22.48 54.24 4.29
CA LEU A 129 -23.13 54.80 5.49
C LEU A 129 -24.41 55.57 5.06
N SER A 130 -25.42 55.56 5.92
CA SER A 130 -26.65 56.33 5.74
C SER A 130 -26.42 57.86 5.80
N SER A 131 -25.35 58.28 6.42
CA SER A 131 -24.91 59.68 6.53
C SER A 131 -24.06 60.16 5.34
N GLY A 132 -23.85 59.35 4.31
CA GLY A 132 -22.85 59.55 3.26
C GLY A 132 -21.49 58.96 3.62
N GLY A 133 -20.67 58.64 2.59
CA GLY A 133 -19.36 58.00 2.79
C GLY A 133 -19.44 56.48 3.02
N TYR A 134 -18.34 55.92 3.57
CA TYR A 134 -18.16 54.45 3.69
C TYR A 134 -17.51 54.07 5.01
N VAL A 135 -17.75 52.83 5.45
CA VAL A 135 -16.97 52.20 6.51
C VAL A 135 -16.26 50.96 5.95
N LEU A 136 -14.97 50.87 6.18
CA LEU A 136 -14.14 49.71 5.87
C LEU A 136 -13.74 49.01 7.16
N SER A 137 -14.10 47.74 7.28
CA SER A 137 -13.56 46.89 8.33
C SER A 137 -12.55 45.91 7.73
N MET A 138 -11.45 45.69 8.43
CA MET A 138 -10.37 44.79 8.03
C MET A 138 -9.97 43.92 9.21
N ASP A 139 -10.02 42.62 8.99
CA ASP A 139 -9.59 41.62 9.96
C ASP A 139 -8.31 40.96 9.48
N ASP A 140 -7.26 40.97 10.32
CA ASP A 140 -6.05 40.19 10.03
C ASP A 140 -6.33 38.71 10.22
N VAL A 141 -6.47 38.01 9.11
CA VAL A 141 -6.77 36.56 9.08
C VAL A 141 -5.52 35.72 8.79
N THR A 142 -4.33 36.33 8.82
CA THR A 142 -3.07 35.66 8.47
C THR A 142 -2.85 34.38 9.28
N THR A 143 -2.94 34.50 10.60
CA THR A 143 -2.72 33.36 11.50
C THR A 143 -3.82 32.31 11.34
N TYR A 144 -5.07 32.73 11.15
CA TYR A 144 -6.19 31.83 10.92
C TYR A 144 -6.04 31.03 9.62
N VAL A 145 -5.72 31.72 8.50
CA VAL A 145 -5.53 31.08 7.19
C VAL A 145 -4.32 30.15 7.21
N ARG A 146 -3.19 30.61 7.78
CA ARG A 146 -2.00 29.75 7.93
C ARG A 146 -2.25 28.53 8.80
N ASN A 147 -2.95 28.69 9.91
CA ASN A 147 -3.31 27.57 10.77
C ASN A 147 -4.28 26.61 10.08
N ALA A 148 -5.26 27.11 9.31
CA ALA A 148 -6.15 26.31 8.49
C ALA A 148 -5.38 25.53 7.42
N GLU A 149 -4.47 26.18 6.70
CA GLU A 149 -3.58 25.54 5.72
C GLU A 149 -2.67 24.48 6.36
N LEU A 150 -2.12 24.76 7.55
CA LEU A 150 -1.32 23.81 8.30
C LEU A 150 -2.16 22.64 8.81
N ALA A 151 -3.41 22.90 9.23
CA ALA A 151 -4.36 21.85 9.67
C ALA A 151 -4.79 20.92 8.53
N GLU A 152 -4.58 21.29 7.27
CA GLU A 152 -4.90 20.48 6.09
C GLU A 152 -3.70 19.73 5.50
N ARG A 153 -2.50 19.92 6.06
CA ARG A 153 -1.27 19.28 5.57
C ARG A 153 -0.75 18.22 6.53
N ASP A 154 -0.08 17.22 5.96
CA ASP A 154 0.76 16.28 6.71
C ASP A 154 2.10 16.93 7.05
N VAL A 155 2.42 17.00 8.33
CA VAL A 155 3.60 17.73 8.85
C VAL A 155 4.93 17.14 8.31
N LEU A 156 4.99 15.83 8.06
CA LEU A 156 6.22 15.18 7.60
C LEU A 156 6.48 15.40 6.11
N THR A 157 5.45 15.26 5.29
CA THR A 157 5.59 15.23 3.82
C THR A 157 5.16 16.53 3.13
N GLY A 158 4.40 17.39 3.83
CA GLY A 158 3.83 18.62 3.27
C GLY A 158 2.69 18.38 2.26
N LEU A 159 2.29 17.13 2.02
CA LEU A 159 1.12 16.78 1.23
C LEU A 159 -0.17 17.13 1.98
N ALA A 160 -1.30 17.05 1.30
CA ALA A 160 -2.60 17.07 1.97
C ALA A 160 -2.69 15.94 3.01
N ASN A 161 -3.37 16.20 4.12
CA ASN A 161 -3.65 15.17 5.12
C ASN A 161 -4.98 14.46 4.83
N ARG A 162 -5.33 13.48 5.66
CA ARG A 162 -6.57 12.69 5.55
C ARG A 162 -7.83 13.57 5.49
N LYS A 163 -7.89 14.65 6.30
CA LYS A 163 -9.04 15.54 6.34
C LYS A 163 -9.20 16.28 5.02
N ALA A 164 -8.16 16.97 4.58
CA ALA A 164 -8.17 17.72 3.32
C ALA A 164 -8.47 16.81 2.11
N PHE A 165 -7.95 15.58 2.12
CA PHE A 165 -8.27 14.60 1.09
C PHE A 165 -9.77 14.26 1.06
N ARG A 166 -10.35 13.97 2.23
CA ARG A 166 -11.78 13.64 2.33
C ARG A 166 -12.67 14.80 1.89
N ASP A 167 -12.37 16.01 2.35
CA ASP A 167 -13.13 17.22 1.99
C ASP A 167 -13.08 17.44 0.47
N ARG A 168 -11.90 17.30 -0.13
CA ARG A 168 -11.73 17.39 -1.59
C ARG A 168 -12.44 16.28 -2.36
N LEU A 169 -12.46 15.06 -1.83
CA LEU A 169 -13.17 13.94 -2.45
C LEU A 169 -14.68 14.21 -2.47
N VAL A 170 -15.26 14.74 -1.38
CA VAL A 170 -16.68 15.14 -1.32
C VAL A 170 -17.00 16.14 -2.42
N GLU A 171 -16.19 17.19 -2.57
CA GLU A 171 -16.38 18.21 -3.62
C GLU A 171 -16.33 17.59 -5.03
N ARG A 172 -15.36 16.73 -5.29
CA ARG A 172 -15.18 16.10 -6.61
C ARG A 172 -16.29 15.12 -6.93
N LEU A 173 -16.76 14.34 -5.96
CA LEU A 173 -17.91 13.45 -6.16
C LEU A 173 -19.20 14.22 -6.42
N ALA A 174 -19.43 15.33 -5.70
CA ALA A 174 -20.57 16.20 -5.95
C ALA A 174 -20.52 16.84 -7.36
N LEU A 175 -19.33 17.20 -7.85
CA LEU A 175 -19.14 17.68 -9.22
C LEU A 175 -19.37 16.56 -10.24
N ALA A 176 -18.80 15.38 -10.01
CA ALA A 176 -18.96 14.19 -10.85
C ALA A 176 -20.43 13.80 -11.02
N ALA A 177 -21.22 13.85 -9.95
CA ALA A 177 -22.65 13.58 -9.99
C ALA A 177 -23.42 14.56 -10.89
N ARG A 178 -22.97 15.83 -10.99
CA ARG A 178 -23.61 16.86 -11.85
C ARG A 178 -23.16 16.80 -13.30
N THR A 179 -21.89 16.49 -13.54
CA THR A 179 -21.27 16.52 -14.88
C THR A 179 -21.28 15.16 -15.59
N GLY A 180 -21.52 14.08 -14.86
CA GLY A 180 -21.40 12.71 -15.37
C GLY A 180 -19.94 12.26 -15.56
N GLN A 181 -18.94 13.05 -15.14
CA GLN A 181 -17.54 12.70 -15.26
C GLN A 181 -17.12 11.73 -14.14
N ALA A 182 -16.35 10.70 -14.51
CA ALA A 182 -15.87 9.74 -13.54
C ALA A 182 -14.70 10.30 -12.72
N THR A 183 -14.67 9.95 -11.44
CA THR A 183 -13.57 10.28 -10.52
C THR A 183 -12.94 8.97 -10.01
N ALA A 184 -11.62 8.83 -10.13
CA ALA A 184 -10.90 7.70 -9.58
C ALA A 184 -10.22 8.06 -8.27
N VAL A 185 -10.27 7.14 -7.32
CA VAL A 185 -9.48 7.14 -6.08
C VAL A 185 -8.46 6.02 -6.16
N LEU A 186 -7.19 6.37 -5.95
CA LEU A 186 -6.09 5.42 -5.88
C LEU A 186 -5.58 5.40 -4.43
N TYR A 187 -5.61 4.25 -3.78
CA TYR A 187 -5.04 4.04 -2.46
C TYR A 187 -3.68 3.35 -2.62
N VAL A 188 -2.62 3.91 -2.05
CA VAL A 188 -1.23 3.50 -2.26
C VAL A 188 -0.59 3.16 -0.93
N ASP A 189 0.08 2.02 -0.86
CA ASP A 189 0.81 1.58 0.33
C ASP A 189 2.24 1.15 -0.07
N LEU A 190 3.21 1.46 0.77
CA LEU A 190 4.61 1.14 0.53
C LEU A 190 4.93 -0.27 0.99
N ASP A 191 5.30 -1.12 0.06
CA ASP A 191 5.57 -2.52 0.33
C ASP A 191 6.77 -2.70 1.26
N ARG A 192 6.54 -3.39 2.39
CA ARG A 192 7.59 -3.71 3.38
C ARG A 192 8.26 -2.48 4.04
N PHE A 193 7.60 -1.31 4.09
CA PHE A 193 8.14 -0.10 4.70
C PHE A 193 8.55 -0.31 6.17
N LYS A 194 7.80 -1.12 6.91
CA LYS A 194 8.16 -1.49 8.28
C LYS A 194 9.56 -2.12 8.38
N ALA A 195 9.96 -2.94 7.42
CA ALA A 195 11.29 -3.56 7.42
C ALA A 195 12.42 -2.51 7.28
N VAL A 196 12.16 -1.41 6.55
CA VAL A 196 13.11 -0.29 6.46
C VAL A 196 13.27 0.37 7.83
N ASN A 197 12.16 0.66 8.53
CA ASN A 197 12.19 1.23 9.88
C ASN A 197 12.89 0.30 10.89
N ASP A 198 12.57 -1.00 10.84
CA ASP A 198 13.12 -1.98 11.77
C ASP A 198 14.65 -2.18 11.56
N THR A 199 15.13 -1.98 10.32
CA THR A 199 16.57 -2.20 9.98
C THR A 199 17.40 -0.93 10.09
N LEU A 200 16.86 0.23 9.64
CA LEU A 200 17.63 1.48 9.49
C LEU A 200 17.13 2.62 10.39
N GLY A 201 16.06 2.37 11.14
CA GLY A 201 15.47 3.33 12.06
C GLY A 201 14.51 4.34 11.44
N HIS A 202 13.68 4.93 12.28
CA HIS A 202 12.64 5.90 11.88
C HIS A 202 13.15 7.13 11.12
N PRO A 203 14.34 7.72 11.43
CA PRO A 203 14.82 8.88 10.67
C PRO A 203 15.00 8.60 9.17
N VAL A 204 15.51 7.40 8.83
CA VAL A 204 15.67 6.96 7.43
C VAL A 204 14.31 6.71 6.79
N GLY A 205 13.38 6.10 7.53
CA GLY A 205 11.98 5.92 7.09
C GLY A 205 11.28 7.25 6.80
N ASP A 206 11.45 8.25 7.66
CA ASP A 206 10.91 9.59 7.47
C ASP A 206 11.49 10.29 6.23
N ALA A 207 12.79 10.15 6.01
CA ALA A 207 13.45 10.68 4.81
C ALA A 207 12.93 9.97 3.54
N LEU A 208 12.70 8.67 3.60
CA LEU A 208 12.10 7.90 2.52
C LEU A 208 10.67 8.38 2.22
N LEU A 209 9.82 8.57 3.23
CA LEU A 209 8.46 9.08 3.07
C LEU A 209 8.42 10.45 2.39
N ARG A 210 9.34 11.37 2.73
CA ARG A 210 9.46 12.67 2.05
C ARG A 210 9.80 12.51 0.57
N LYS A 211 10.73 11.60 0.22
CA LYS A 211 11.10 11.35 -1.18
C LYS A 211 9.98 10.65 -1.96
N VAL A 212 9.26 9.72 -1.33
CA VAL A 212 8.06 9.10 -1.91
C VAL A 212 7.00 10.16 -2.20
N ALA A 213 6.71 11.05 -1.24
CA ALA A 213 5.77 12.14 -1.42
C ALA A 213 6.12 13.04 -2.62
N GLN A 214 7.41 13.36 -2.80
CA GLN A 214 7.89 14.12 -3.96
C GLN A 214 7.66 13.36 -5.28
N ARG A 215 7.94 12.05 -5.32
CA ARG A 215 7.69 11.23 -6.51
C ARG A 215 6.20 11.12 -6.82
N CYS A 216 5.35 10.90 -5.80
CA CYS A 216 3.90 10.90 -5.98
C CYS A 216 3.43 12.24 -6.58
N LYS A 217 3.86 13.37 -6.01
CA LYS A 217 3.50 14.70 -6.51
C LYS A 217 3.94 14.93 -7.95
N SER A 218 5.16 14.46 -8.32
CA SER A 218 5.66 14.58 -9.70
C SER A 218 4.93 13.70 -10.71
N ALA A 219 4.24 12.67 -10.24
CA ALA A 219 3.43 11.79 -11.09
C ALA A 219 2.08 12.38 -11.45
N LEU A 220 1.60 13.42 -10.78
CA LEU A 220 0.28 13.99 -10.94
C LEU A 220 0.30 15.16 -11.92
N ARG A 221 -0.85 15.40 -12.55
CA ARG A 221 -1.13 16.59 -13.36
C ARG A 221 -1.86 17.63 -12.53
N ASP A 222 -1.98 18.84 -13.08
CA ASP A 222 -2.84 19.87 -12.50
C ASP A 222 -4.29 19.36 -12.39
N GLY A 223 -4.90 19.58 -11.22
CA GLY A 223 -6.24 19.10 -10.90
C GLY A 223 -6.31 17.78 -10.14
N ASP A 224 -5.28 16.92 -10.23
CA ASP A 224 -5.16 15.73 -9.38
C ASP A 224 -4.67 16.12 -7.98
N MET A 225 -5.01 15.34 -6.97
CA MET A 225 -4.57 15.57 -5.58
C MET A 225 -3.93 14.32 -5.00
N VAL A 226 -2.81 14.48 -4.32
CA VAL A 226 -2.21 13.43 -3.49
C VAL A 226 -2.21 13.85 -2.03
N ALA A 227 -2.50 12.90 -1.16
CA ALA A 227 -2.48 13.05 0.29
C ALA A 227 -1.72 11.90 0.95
N ARG A 228 -1.19 12.16 2.14
CA ARG A 228 -0.76 11.10 3.06
C ARG A 228 -1.87 10.84 4.07
N ILE A 229 -2.33 9.60 4.11
CA ILE A 229 -3.46 9.20 4.96
C ILE A 229 -2.98 8.81 6.36
N GLY A 230 -1.77 8.27 6.46
CA GLY A 230 -1.11 7.92 7.72
C GLY A 230 -0.03 6.87 7.50
N GLY A 231 0.96 6.77 8.38
CA GLY A 231 2.03 5.76 8.25
C GLY A 231 2.70 5.80 6.87
N ASP A 232 2.60 4.70 6.15
CA ASP A 232 3.11 4.46 4.78
C ASP A 232 2.02 4.51 3.70
N GLU A 233 0.81 4.99 4.07
CA GLU A 233 -0.35 5.05 3.18
C GLU A 233 -0.50 6.44 2.54
N PHE A 234 -0.67 6.45 1.22
CA PHE A 234 -1.00 7.62 0.42
C PHE A 234 -2.30 7.40 -0.35
N ALA A 235 -2.98 8.48 -0.70
CA ALA A 235 -4.16 8.41 -1.55
C ALA A 235 -4.13 9.50 -2.62
N VAL A 236 -4.68 9.18 -3.79
CA VAL A 236 -4.76 10.11 -4.93
C VAL A 236 -6.21 10.23 -5.40
N ILE A 237 -6.65 11.47 -5.66
CA ILE A 237 -7.88 11.76 -6.39
C ILE A 237 -7.49 12.14 -7.82
N GLN A 238 -8.01 11.41 -8.80
CA GLN A 238 -7.89 11.74 -10.20
C GLN A 238 -9.28 12.05 -10.78
N SER A 239 -9.46 13.28 -11.22
CA SER A 239 -10.71 13.78 -11.79
C SER A 239 -10.50 14.22 -13.25
N ASP A 240 -11.59 14.50 -13.95
CA ASP A 240 -11.55 15.09 -15.29
C ASP A 240 -10.70 14.29 -16.30
N ALA A 241 -10.81 12.95 -16.26
CA ALA A 241 -10.05 12.03 -17.09
C ALA A 241 -10.91 10.87 -17.60
N LEU A 242 -10.52 10.30 -18.75
CA LEU A 242 -11.19 9.14 -19.33
C LEU A 242 -10.84 7.88 -18.49
N GLN A 243 -11.79 7.46 -17.68
CA GLN A 243 -11.66 6.27 -16.85
C GLN A 243 -12.13 5.01 -17.60
N PRO A 244 -11.53 3.82 -17.34
CA PRO A 244 -10.46 3.51 -16.37
C PRO A 244 -9.03 3.73 -16.88
N ALA A 245 -8.85 4.02 -18.18
CA ALA A 245 -7.53 4.08 -18.80
C ALA A 245 -6.56 5.08 -18.12
N ALA A 246 -7.09 6.25 -17.71
CA ALA A 246 -6.28 7.26 -17.03
C ALA A 246 -5.81 6.81 -15.64
N ALA A 247 -6.68 6.11 -14.88
CA ALA A 247 -6.32 5.56 -13.58
C ALA A 247 -5.29 4.42 -13.72
N THR A 248 -5.44 3.56 -14.72
CA THR A 248 -4.44 2.52 -15.05
C THR A 248 -3.07 3.13 -15.33
N ALA A 249 -3.01 4.16 -16.19
CA ALA A 249 -1.75 4.82 -16.54
C ALA A 249 -1.11 5.50 -15.32
N LEU A 250 -1.91 6.14 -14.46
CA LEU A 250 -1.41 6.77 -13.24
C LEU A 250 -0.94 5.74 -12.23
N ALA A 251 -1.70 4.67 -11.98
CA ALA A 251 -1.34 3.60 -11.06
C ALA A 251 -0.03 2.91 -11.49
N THR A 252 0.10 2.56 -12.76
CA THR A 252 1.33 1.99 -13.33
C THR A 252 2.53 2.94 -13.13
N ARG A 253 2.35 4.23 -13.41
CA ARG A 253 3.40 5.24 -13.23
C ARG A 253 3.79 5.40 -11.77
N LEU A 254 2.83 5.36 -10.82
CA LEU A 254 3.12 5.43 -9.38
C LEU A 254 3.94 4.21 -8.93
N VAL A 255 3.52 3.00 -9.31
CA VAL A 255 4.26 1.76 -8.99
C VAL A 255 5.70 1.84 -9.51
N ASP A 256 5.90 2.25 -10.79
CA ASP A 256 7.23 2.38 -11.39
C ASP A 256 8.09 3.45 -10.69
N LEU A 257 7.55 4.65 -10.49
CA LEU A 257 8.30 5.76 -9.90
C LEU A 257 8.67 5.50 -8.43
N ILE A 258 7.75 4.94 -7.66
CA ILE A 258 8.01 4.62 -6.25
C ILE A 258 9.01 3.46 -6.17
N GLY A 259 8.93 2.47 -7.06
CA GLY A 259 9.82 1.31 -7.11
C GLY A 259 11.29 1.61 -7.46
N ARG A 260 11.60 2.81 -7.97
CA ARG A 260 12.99 3.20 -8.28
C ARG A 260 13.82 3.38 -7.02
N ALA A 261 15.12 3.08 -7.09
CA ALA A 261 16.07 3.21 -5.99
C ALA A 261 16.07 4.61 -5.34
N TYR A 262 16.31 4.64 -4.04
CA TYR A 262 16.47 5.86 -3.23
C TYR A 262 17.86 5.89 -2.60
N ALA A 263 18.60 6.98 -2.79
CA ALA A 263 19.81 7.26 -2.04
C ALA A 263 19.45 8.11 -0.81
N ILE A 264 19.60 7.54 0.40
CA ILE A 264 19.28 8.18 1.69
C ILE A 264 20.40 7.86 2.67
N ASP A 265 21.05 8.88 3.22
CA ASP A 265 22.10 8.78 4.24
C ASP A 265 23.17 7.72 3.93
N GLY A 266 23.60 7.65 2.66
CA GLY A 266 24.60 6.69 2.18
C GLY A 266 24.06 5.29 1.88
N HIS A 267 22.78 5.03 2.12
CA HIS A 267 22.13 3.76 1.79
C HIS A 267 21.39 3.82 0.46
N MET A 268 21.50 2.76 -0.33
CA MET A 268 20.66 2.54 -1.51
C MET A 268 19.48 1.67 -1.13
N LEU A 269 18.27 2.24 -1.13
CA LEU A 269 17.04 1.57 -0.72
C LEU A 269 16.17 1.27 -1.94
N HIS A 270 15.55 0.10 -1.93
CA HIS A 270 14.53 -0.31 -2.88
C HIS A 270 13.24 -0.60 -2.10
N ILE A 271 12.16 0.08 -2.47
CA ILE A 271 10.84 -0.15 -1.89
C ILE A 271 9.82 -0.20 -3.02
N GLY A 272 8.90 -1.18 -2.96
CA GLY A 272 7.77 -1.25 -3.90
C GLY A 272 6.58 -0.42 -3.41
N ALA A 273 5.57 -0.35 -4.25
CA ALA A 273 4.27 0.16 -3.86
C ALA A 273 3.16 -0.69 -4.46
N SER A 274 2.13 -0.96 -3.68
CA SER A 274 0.89 -1.57 -4.13
C SER A 274 -0.20 -0.51 -4.22
N VAL A 275 -1.07 -0.59 -5.24
CA VAL A 275 -2.09 0.43 -5.50
C VAL A 275 -3.45 -0.23 -5.68
N GLY A 276 -4.45 0.23 -4.91
CA GLY A 276 -5.85 -0.11 -5.11
C GLY A 276 -6.61 1.04 -5.76
N VAL A 277 -7.45 0.74 -6.74
CA VAL A 277 -8.19 1.73 -7.54
C VAL A 277 -9.68 1.50 -7.43
N ALA A 278 -10.44 2.54 -7.13
CA ALA A 278 -11.89 2.55 -7.22
C ALA A 278 -12.39 3.76 -8.02
N ILE A 279 -13.42 3.59 -8.82
CA ILE A 279 -13.93 4.61 -9.76
C ILE A 279 -15.39 4.92 -9.46
N ALA A 280 -15.68 6.17 -9.09
CA ALA A 280 -17.03 6.68 -9.05
C ALA A 280 -17.53 6.99 -10.49
N PRO A 281 -18.80 6.70 -10.82
CA PRO A 281 -19.86 6.24 -9.91
C PRO A 281 -19.93 4.71 -9.71
N ASN A 282 -19.23 3.92 -10.53
CA ASN A 282 -19.42 2.47 -10.62
C ASN A 282 -19.11 1.74 -9.31
N ASP A 283 -18.08 2.20 -8.60
CA ASP A 283 -17.60 1.57 -7.36
C ASP A 283 -18.09 2.31 -6.12
N GLY A 284 -19.01 3.28 -6.28
CA GLY A 284 -19.66 4.01 -5.20
C GLY A 284 -19.72 5.51 -5.43
N TYR A 285 -20.69 6.16 -4.76
CA TYR A 285 -20.88 7.63 -4.77
C TYR A 285 -20.50 8.30 -3.46
N GLU A 286 -20.49 7.54 -2.37
CA GLU A 286 -20.14 8.04 -1.05
C GLU A 286 -18.63 7.96 -0.84
N PRO A 287 -17.99 9.00 -0.28
CA PRO A 287 -16.54 9.03 -0.08
C PRO A 287 -16.01 7.82 0.71
N ASP A 288 -16.70 7.44 1.77
CA ASP A 288 -16.28 6.34 2.65
C ASP A 288 -16.41 4.98 1.95
N VAL A 289 -17.42 4.80 1.09
CA VAL A 289 -17.60 3.59 0.28
C VAL A 289 -16.49 3.49 -0.77
N LEU A 290 -16.21 4.57 -1.47
CA LEU A 290 -15.18 4.60 -2.52
C LEU A 290 -13.79 4.36 -1.95
N LEU A 291 -13.47 4.98 -0.80
CA LEU A 291 -12.22 4.75 -0.07
C LEU A 291 -12.11 3.30 0.41
N LYS A 292 -13.16 2.74 0.99
CA LYS A 292 -13.21 1.33 1.40
C LYS A 292 -12.96 0.41 0.20
N ASN A 293 -13.56 0.70 -0.95
CA ASN A 293 -13.42 -0.12 -2.14
C ASN A 293 -12.01 -0.02 -2.76
N ALA A 294 -11.38 1.16 -2.71
CA ALA A 294 -9.98 1.33 -3.08
C ALA A 294 -9.03 0.56 -2.14
N ASP A 295 -9.30 0.56 -0.83
CA ASP A 295 -8.52 -0.22 0.16
C ASP A 295 -8.68 -1.74 -0.06
N LEU A 296 -9.89 -2.23 -0.38
CA LEU A 296 -10.12 -3.63 -0.75
C LEU A 296 -9.32 -4.02 -2.00
N ALA A 297 -9.28 -3.15 -3.00
CA ALA A 297 -8.48 -3.36 -4.20
C ALA A 297 -6.97 -3.37 -3.89
N LEU A 298 -6.50 -2.47 -3.01
CA LEU A 298 -5.12 -2.45 -2.52
C LEU A 298 -4.75 -3.77 -1.82
N TYR A 299 -5.65 -4.28 -0.97
CA TYR A 299 -5.44 -5.58 -0.34
C TYR A 299 -5.29 -6.69 -1.39
N GLY A 300 -6.10 -6.66 -2.45
CA GLY A 300 -5.97 -7.55 -3.60
C GLY A 300 -4.59 -7.48 -4.25
N ALA A 301 -4.09 -6.28 -4.52
CA ALA A 301 -2.75 -6.06 -5.08
C ALA A 301 -1.64 -6.64 -4.17
N LYS A 302 -1.74 -6.46 -2.86
CA LYS A 302 -0.80 -7.05 -1.89
C LYS A 302 -0.83 -8.57 -1.88
N ALA A 303 -2.01 -9.17 -2.02
CA ALA A 303 -2.20 -10.63 -2.03
C ALA A 303 -1.66 -11.29 -3.31
N GLU A 304 -1.59 -10.58 -4.43
CA GLU A 304 -1.08 -11.07 -5.71
C GLU A 304 0.44 -10.90 -5.90
N GLY A 305 1.16 -10.58 -4.84
CA GLY A 305 2.62 -10.50 -4.86
C GLY A 305 3.18 -9.10 -4.67
N ARG A 306 2.34 -8.08 -4.45
CA ARG A 306 2.75 -6.67 -4.28
C ARG A 306 3.33 -6.04 -5.56
N GLY A 307 3.77 -4.79 -5.48
CA GLY A 307 4.40 -4.10 -6.61
C GLY A 307 3.50 -3.94 -7.83
N CYS A 308 2.19 -3.96 -7.66
CA CYS A 308 1.21 -3.89 -8.74
C CYS A 308 0.00 -3.04 -8.36
N HIS A 309 -0.91 -2.85 -9.29
CA HIS A 309 -2.19 -2.21 -9.02
C HIS A 309 -3.36 -3.15 -9.31
N ARG A 310 -4.48 -2.95 -8.59
CA ARG A 310 -5.75 -3.63 -8.81
C ARG A 310 -6.91 -2.65 -8.77
N PHE A 311 -7.89 -2.89 -9.62
CA PHE A 311 -9.17 -2.22 -9.55
C PHE A 311 -10.09 -2.97 -8.59
N PHE A 312 -10.97 -2.22 -7.95
CA PHE A 312 -12.03 -2.82 -7.16
C PHE A 312 -12.92 -3.70 -8.04
N GLU A 313 -13.25 -4.86 -7.53
CA GLU A 313 -14.21 -5.77 -8.12
C GLU A 313 -15.25 -6.18 -7.07
N PRO A 314 -16.53 -6.27 -7.44
CA PRO A 314 -17.55 -6.82 -6.55
C PRO A 314 -17.15 -8.19 -5.98
N GLY A 315 -17.36 -8.38 -4.67
CA GLY A 315 -16.96 -9.61 -3.97
C GLY A 315 -15.55 -9.59 -3.35
N MET A 316 -14.73 -8.56 -3.57
CA MET A 316 -13.42 -8.43 -2.88
C MET A 316 -13.56 -8.40 -1.37
N ASP A 317 -14.62 -7.77 -0.83
CA ASP A 317 -14.91 -7.75 0.61
C ASP A 317 -15.12 -9.18 1.16
N ALA A 318 -15.93 -9.98 0.47
CA ALA A 318 -16.16 -11.38 0.86
C ALA A 318 -14.89 -12.23 0.77
N ARG A 319 -14.07 -12.03 -0.28
CA ARG A 319 -12.77 -12.70 -0.43
C ARG A 319 -11.80 -12.33 0.70
N MET A 320 -11.73 -11.05 1.06
CA MET A 320 -10.89 -10.58 2.16
C MET A 320 -11.36 -11.14 3.52
N GLN A 321 -12.66 -11.14 3.79
CA GLN A 321 -13.22 -11.74 5.01
C GLN A 321 -12.95 -13.25 5.08
N ALA A 322 -13.11 -13.95 3.96
CA ALA A 322 -12.80 -15.37 3.86
C ALA A 322 -11.32 -15.65 4.13
N ARG A 323 -10.40 -14.82 3.63
CA ARG A 323 -8.96 -14.93 3.88
C ARG A 323 -8.62 -14.66 5.35
N ARG A 324 -9.17 -13.59 5.95
CA ARG A 324 -8.98 -13.29 7.39
C ARG A 324 -9.48 -14.43 8.28
N SER A 325 -10.65 -15.00 7.95
CA SER A 325 -11.12 -16.19 8.66
C SER A 325 -10.13 -17.35 8.55
N MET A 326 -9.62 -17.60 7.33
CA MET A 326 -8.64 -18.65 7.08
C MET A 326 -7.32 -18.42 7.85
N GLU A 327 -6.86 -17.18 8.00
CA GLU A 327 -5.69 -16.85 8.82
C GLU A 327 -5.86 -17.25 10.29
N VAL A 328 -7.02 -16.92 10.87
CA VAL A 328 -7.34 -17.27 12.27
C VAL A 328 -7.39 -18.78 12.45
N ASP A 329 -8.02 -19.48 11.51
CA ASP A 329 -8.20 -20.93 11.56
C ASP A 329 -6.86 -21.65 11.35
N LEU A 330 -6.00 -21.17 10.44
CA LEU A 330 -4.69 -21.75 10.14
C LEU A 330 -3.72 -21.67 11.33
N ARG A 331 -3.75 -20.57 12.10
CA ARG A 331 -2.95 -20.47 13.35
C ARG A 331 -3.27 -21.56 14.36
N ARG A 332 -4.45 -22.14 14.31
CA ARG A 332 -4.93 -23.19 15.21
C ARG A 332 -4.89 -24.58 14.59
N ALA A 333 -4.76 -24.69 13.25
CA ALA A 333 -4.87 -25.93 12.50
C ALA A 333 -3.95 -27.05 13.01
N LEU A 334 -2.70 -26.71 13.36
CA LEU A 334 -1.73 -27.67 13.89
C LEU A 334 -2.16 -28.21 15.28
N ALA A 335 -2.53 -27.32 16.20
CA ALA A 335 -2.97 -27.69 17.55
C ALA A 335 -4.28 -28.52 17.53
N LEU A 336 -5.17 -28.19 16.59
CA LEU A 336 -6.45 -28.88 16.39
C LEU A 336 -6.33 -30.18 15.56
N LYS A 337 -5.11 -30.57 15.16
CA LYS A 337 -4.82 -31.78 14.37
C LYS A 337 -5.60 -31.82 13.05
N GLN A 338 -5.79 -30.68 12.41
CA GLN A 338 -6.49 -30.56 11.13
C GLN A 338 -5.60 -30.79 9.91
N LEU A 339 -4.29 -30.89 10.12
CA LEU A 339 -3.31 -31.15 9.05
C LEU A 339 -3.10 -32.65 8.91
N ALA A 340 -3.00 -33.11 7.67
CA ALA A 340 -2.68 -34.50 7.32
C ALA A 340 -1.69 -34.55 6.17
N LEU A 341 -0.94 -35.65 6.05
CA LEU A 341 -0.12 -35.95 4.89
C LEU A 341 -0.78 -37.02 4.02
N VAL A 342 -0.73 -36.80 2.71
CA VAL A 342 -0.96 -37.79 1.69
C VAL A 342 0.33 -38.01 0.92
N TYR A 343 0.46 -39.16 0.27
CA TYR A 343 1.72 -39.63 -0.31
C TYR A 343 1.48 -39.96 -1.78
N GLN A 344 2.25 -39.34 -2.69
CA GLN A 344 2.17 -39.63 -4.10
C GLN A 344 3.39 -40.46 -4.54
N PRO A 345 3.18 -41.62 -5.18
CA PRO A 345 4.27 -42.49 -5.56
C PRO A 345 5.09 -41.95 -6.74
N GLN A 346 6.40 -42.17 -6.68
CA GLN A 346 7.38 -41.90 -7.71
C GLN A 346 7.89 -43.25 -8.25
N PHE A 347 8.02 -43.35 -9.60
CA PHE A 347 8.43 -44.58 -10.24
C PHE A 347 9.66 -44.37 -11.12
N ASP A 348 10.58 -45.30 -11.06
CA ASP A 348 11.68 -45.41 -12.01
C ASP A 348 11.16 -45.85 -13.38
N LEU A 349 11.51 -45.14 -14.45
CA LEU A 349 11.03 -45.40 -15.80
C LEU A 349 11.65 -46.64 -16.45
N ALA A 350 12.85 -47.06 -16.05
CA ALA A 350 13.54 -48.22 -16.60
C ALA A 350 13.00 -49.52 -15.98
N SER A 351 12.89 -49.58 -14.63
CA SER A 351 12.45 -50.78 -13.93
C SER A 351 10.95 -50.82 -13.64
N SER A 352 10.26 -49.71 -13.78
CA SER A 352 8.85 -49.53 -13.38
C SER A 352 8.61 -49.86 -11.90
N THR A 353 9.60 -49.65 -11.05
CA THR A 353 9.51 -49.87 -9.59
C THR A 353 9.31 -48.57 -8.85
N ILE A 354 8.71 -48.64 -7.66
CA ILE A 354 8.55 -47.47 -6.80
C ILE A 354 9.91 -47.07 -6.22
N THR A 355 10.36 -45.84 -6.48
CA THR A 355 11.60 -45.25 -5.92
C THR A 355 11.34 -44.49 -4.64
N GLY A 356 10.18 -43.83 -4.55
CA GLY A 356 9.84 -43.00 -3.41
C GLY A 356 8.40 -42.56 -3.39
N PHE A 357 8.12 -41.66 -2.43
CA PHE A 357 6.85 -40.94 -2.35
C PHE A 357 7.15 -39.47 -2.06
N GLU A 358 6.32 -38.59 -2.60
CA GLU A 358 6.27 -37.20 -2.16
C GLU A 358 5.21 -37.04 -1.06
N ALA A 359 5.59 -36.39 0.04
CA ALA A 359 4.68 -36.07 1.14
C ALA A 359 3.97 -34.76 0.88
N LEU A 360 2.69 -34.81 0.61
CA LEU A 360 1.85 -33.67 0.26
C LEU A 360 0.93 -33.32 1.42
N ILE A 361 1.03 -32.12 1.93
CA ILE A 361 0.17 -31.65 3.04
C ILE A 361 -1.25 -31.38 2.56
N ARG A 362 -2.23 -31.68 3.41
CA ARG A 362 -3.66 -31.36 3.24
C ARG A 362 -4.20 -30.76 4.52
N TRP A 363 -5.04 -29.75 4.41
CA TRP A 363 -5.72 -29.17 5.55
C TRP A 363 -7.19 -29.57 5.56
N HIS A 364 -7.58 -30.40 6.50
CA HIS A 364 -8.97 -30.82 6.73
C HIS A 364 -9.70 -29.77 7.56
N HIS A 365 -10.22 -28.75 6.88
CA HIS A 365 -10.91 -27.66 7.53
C HIS A 365 -12.35 -28.09 7.89
N PRO A 366 -12.86 -27.78 9.11
CA PRO A 366 -14.16 -28.29 9.58
C PRO A 366 -15.35 -27.81 8.74
N THR A 367 -15.28 -26.63 8.13
CA THR A 367 -16.37 -26.05 7.33
C THR A 367 -16.07 -25.92 5.84
N ARG A 368 -14.77 -25.93 5.43
CA ARG A 368 -14.34 -25.78 4.03
C ARG A 368 -14.01 -27.11 3.36
N GLY A 369 -13.97 -28.21 4.12
CA GLY A 369 -13.49 -29.48 3.61
C GLY A 369 -11.97 -29.54 3.48
N VAL A 370 -11.49 -30.21 2.43
CA VAL A 370 -10.04 -30.32 2.20
C VAL A 370 -9.53 -29.10 1.47
N VAL A 371 -8.69 -28.30 2.15
CA VAL A 371 -8.00 -27.14 1.57
C VAL A 371 -6.64 -27.58 1.04
N LEU A 372 -6.32 -27.22 -0.20
CA LEU A 372 -5.09 -27.60 -0.88
C LEU A 372 -3.91 -26.68 -0.53
N PRO A 373 -2.65 -27.17 -0.63
CA PRO A 373 -1.45 -26.39 -0.30
C PRO A 373 -1.36 -25.03 -0.99
N GLY A 374 -1.68 -24.97 -2.28
CA GLY A 374 -1.64 -23.72 -3.05
C GLY A 374 -2.54 -22.60 -2.50
N GLU A 375 -3.55 -22.94 -1.68
CA GLU A 375 -4.44 -21.97 -1.06
C GLU A 375 -3.94 -21.49 0.31
N PHE A 376 -3.34 -22.37 1.14
CA PHE A 376 -2.99 -22.03 2.51
C PHE A 376 -1.49 -21.90 2.79
N VAL A 377 -0.59 -22.49 1.97
CA VAL A 377 0.86 -22.40 2.20
C VAL A 377 1.36 -20.96 2.05
N PRO A 378 0.99 -20.19 0.99
CA PRO A 378 1.36 -18.78 0.91
C PRO A 378 0.87 -17.96 2.11
N LEU A 379 -0.32 -18.27 2.60
CA LEU A 379 -0.87 -17.63 3.80
C LEU A 379 -0.07 -18.02 5.06
N ALA A 380 0.32 -19.31 5.21
CA ALA A 380 1.15 -19.78 6.31
C ALA A 380 2.53 -19.09 6.35
N GLU A 381 3.10 -18.83 5.19
CA GLU A 381 4.36 -18.07 5.03
C GLU A 381 4.19 -16.63 5.49
N GLU A 382 3.14 -15.97 5.04
CA GLU A 382 2.86 -14.56 5.35
C GLU A 382 2.61 -14.34 6.85
N ILE A 383 1.82 -15.22 7.48
CA ILE A 383 1.52 -15.13 8.93
C ILE A 383 2.58 -15.78 9.83
N GLY A 384 3.65 -16.36 9.24
CA GLY A 384 4.81 -16.90 9.93
C GLY A 384 4.61 -18.27 10.59
N VAL A 385 3.51 -18.99 10.31
CA VAL A 385 3.26 -20.33 10.90
C VAL A 385 3.87 -21.47 10.08
N ILE A 386 4.38 -21.19 8.88
CA ILE A 386 4.94 -22.21 7.97
C ILE A 386 6.11 -22.97 8.59
N ALA A 387 6.92 -22.34 9.44
CA ALA A 387 8.04 -23.01 10.10
C ALA A 387 7.57 -24.11 11.04
N ALA A 388 6.52 -23.88 11.83
CA ALA A 388 5.93 -24.89 12.72
C ALA A 388 5.22 -26.00 11.94
N ILE A 389 4.52 -25.64 10.84
CA ILE A 389 3.89 -26.60 9.94
C ILE A 389 4.97 -27.47 9.28
N GLY A 390 6.04 -26.91 8.75
CA GLY A 390 7.13 -27.63 8.09
C GLY A 390 7.89 -28.56 9.05
N GLU A 391 8.10 -28.16 10.30
CA GLU A 391 8.65 -29.06 11.33
C GLU A 391 7.74 -30.26 11.55
N TRP A 392 6.41 -30.05 11.66
CA TRP A 392 5.44 -31.13 11.81
C TRP A 392 5.42 -32.05 10.59
N VAL A 393 5.48 -31.49 9.36
CA VAL A 393 5.55 -32.26 8.11
C VAL A 393 6.79 -33.16 8.11
N LEU A 394 7.98 -32.61 8.35
CA LEU A 394 9.23 -33.38 8.39
C LEU A 394 9.17 -34.53 9.39
N ARG A 395 8.74 -34.28 10.63
CA ARG A 395 8.62 -35.33 11.67
C ARG A 395 7.63 -36.40 11.28
N THR A 396 6.48 -36.03 10.70
CA THR A 396 5.43 -36.96 10.31
C THR A 396 5.85 -37.79 9.10
N ALA A 397 6.45 -37.17 8.08
CA ALA A 397 6.94 -37.85 6.88
C ALA A 397 8.06 -38.84 7.20
N CYS A 398 9.07 -38.42 7.98
CA CYS A 398 10.17 -39.29 8.40
C CYS A 398 9.66 -40.50 9.23
N LYS A 399 8.75 -40.25 10.17
CA LYS A 399 8.14 -41.32 10.97
C LYS A 399 7.37 -42.34 10.12
N GLN A 400 6.60 -41.86 9.13
CA GLN A 400 5.85 -42.72 8.22
C GLN A 400 6.78 -43.53 7.32
N ALA A 401 7.80 -42.87 6.72
CA ALA A 401 8.76 -43.55 5.86
C ALA A 401 9.59 -44.61 6.60
N ALA A 402 9.95 -44.38 7.87
CA ALA A 402 10.64 -45.37 8.68
C ALA A 402 9.86 -46.65 8.91
N ALA A 403 8.50 -46.60 8.88
CA ALA A 403 7.61 -47.74 9.03
C ALA A 403 7.38 -48.54 7.71
N TRP A 404 7.86 -48.08 6.58
CA TRP A 404 7.64 -48.75 5.29
C TRP A 404 8.46 -50.04 5.14
N PRO A 405 7.88 -51.07 4.52
CA PRO A 405 8.53 -52.40 4.35
C PRO A 405 9.66 -52.40 3.33
N MET A 406 9.74 -51.34 2.50
CA MET A 406 10.77 -51.17 1.47
C MET A 406 11.59 -49.91 1.73
N PRO A 407 12.89 -49.91 1.35
CA PRO A 407 13.79 -48.75 1.61
C PRO A 407 13.61 -47.62 0.55
N VAL A 408 12.37 -47.27 0.24
CA VAL A 408 12.04 -46.18 -0.69
C VAL A 408 12.24 -44.79 -0.05
N THR A 409 12.45 -43.77 -0.86
CA THR A 409 12.67 -42.38 -0.40
C THR A 409 11.36 -41.67 -0.03
N ILE A 410 11.49 -40.61 0.73
CA ILE A 410 10.39 -39.68 1.06
C ILE A 410 10.83 -38.25 0.73
N GLY A 411 10.14 -37.62 -0.23
CA GLY A 411 10.30 -36.23 -0.59
C GLY A 411 9.47 -35.31 0.32
N VAL A 412 10.05 -34.22 0.76
CA VAL A 412 9.40 -33.21 1.61
C VAL A 412 9.69 -31.83 1.08
N ASN A 413 8.64 -31.10 0.74
CA ASN A 413 8.70 -29.71 0.28
C ASN A 413 9.11 -28.75 1.39
N LEU A 414 10.04 -27.83 1.10
CA LEU A 414 10.50 -26.79 1.99
C LEU A 414 10.10 -25.39 1.47
N SER A 415 9.53 -24.57 2.35
CA SER A 415 9.30 -23.17 2.07
C SER A 415 10.60 -22.35 2.20
N PRO A 416 10.83 -21.33 1.34
CA PRO A 416 11.94 -20.38 1.46
C PRO A 416 12.04 -19.73 2.83
N VAL A 417 10.91 -19.51 3.50
CA VAL A 417 10.84 -18.89 4.83
C VAL A 417 11.51 -19.76 5.91
N GLN A 418 11.55 -21.08 5.73
CA GLN A 418 12.14 -22.01 6.71
C GLN A 418 13.68 -21.92 6.77
N PHE A 419 14.32 -21.39 5.73
CA PHE A 419 15.78 -21.18 5.74
C PHE A 419 16.20 -20.02 6.64
N ARG A 420 15.29 -19.07 6.89
CA ARG A 420 15.58 -17.91 7.74
C ARG A 420 15.69 -18.31 9.19
N GLY A 421 16.71 -17.80 9.89
CA GLY A 421 16.91 -18.03 11.32
C GLY A 421 17.65 -19.32 11.70
N GLY A 422 18.25 -20.03 10.74
CA GLY A 422 19.27 -21.07 10.97
C GLY A 422 18.80 -22.36 11.67
N LYS A 423 17.50 -22.57 11.90
CA LYS A 423 16.96 -23.71 12.66
C LYS A 423 16.67 -24.95 11.81
N LEU A 424 16.57 -24.82 10.50
CA LEU A 424 16.13 -25.89 9.60
C LEU A 424 17.00 -27.15 9.72
N ALA A 425 18.32 -27.00 9.66
CA ALA A 425 19.24 -28.15 9.77
C ALA A 425 19.05 -28.92 11.09
N GLN A 426 18.88 -28.21 12.22
CA GLN A 426 18.61 -28.84 13.51
C GLN A 426 17.24 -29.56 13.54
N THR A 427 16.24 -28.99 12.92
CA THR A 427 14.90 -29.59 12.78
C THR A 427 14.98 -30.91 12.00
N VAL A 428 15.69 -30.93 10.86
CA VAL A 428 15.90 -32.14 10.04
C VAL A 428 16.65 -33.20 10.83
N ILE A 429 17.75 -32.86 11.47
CA ILE A 429 18.54 -33.78 12.31
C ILE A 429 17.64 -34.39 13.41
N SER A 430 16.86 -33.56 14.09
CA SER A 430 15.94 -34.01 15.13
C SER A 430 14.86 -34.94 14.60
N ALA A 431 14.28 -34.66 13.41
CA ALA A 431 13.27 -35.50 12.78
C ALA A 431 13.83 -36.89 12.40
N LEU A 432 15.04 -36.93 11.82
CA LEU A 432 15.72 -38.18 11.47
C LEU A 432 16.08 -38.99 12.72
N ALA A 433 16.63 -38.35 13.75
CA ALA A 433 17.01 -39.04 15.00
C ALA A 433 15.76 -39.62 15.71
N GLN A 434 14.65 -38.93 15.76
CA GLN A 434 13.42 -39.40 16.39
C GLN A 434 12.71 -40.52 15.62
N SER A 435 12.75 -40.46 14.29
CA SER A 435 12.12 -41.46 13.42
C SER A 435 12.99 -42.70 13.19
N GLN A 436 14.31 -42.58 13.42
CA GLN A 436 15.33 -43.55 13.03
C GLN A 436 15.33 -43.87 11.52
N LEU A 437 14.85 -42.93 10.70
CA LEU A 437 14.90 -43.03 9.23
C LEU A 437 16.36 -42.92 8.77
N PRO A 438 16.88 -43.85 7.97
CA PRO A 438 18.17 -43.68 7.30
C PRO A 438 18.22 -42.37 6.52
N VAL A 439 19.24 -41.56 6.70
CA VAL A 439 19.32 -40.20 6.16
C VAL A 439 19.19 -40.16 4.63
N GLN A 440 19.70 -41.17 3.93
CA GLN A 440 19.64 -41.29 2.46
C GLN A 440 18.22 -41.50 1.94
N ARG A 441 17.27 -41.78 2.81
CA ARG A 441 15.86 -41.95 2.44
C ARG A 441 15.05 -40.67 2.54
N LEU A 442 15.63 -39.58 3.08
CA LEU A 442 15.01 -38.26 3.10
C LEU A 442 15.51 -37.44 1.91
N GLU A 443 14.58 -36.95 1.12
CA GLU A 443 14.82 -36.00 0.05
C GLU A 443 14.12 -34.68 0.41
N LEU A 444 14.82 -33.55 0.33
CA LEU A 444 14.26 -32.23 0.59
C LEU A 444 14.07 -31.50 -0.76
N GLU A 445 12.84 -31.07 -1.01
CA GLU A 445 12.44 -30.44 -2.26
C GLU A 445 12.37 -28.92 -2.06
N ILE A 446 13.07 -28.17 -2.91
CA ILE A 446 13.10 -26.70 -2.86
C ILE A 446 12.78 -26.14 -4.23
N THR A 447 11.90 -25.13 -4.28
CA THR A 447 11.60 -24.45 -5.53
C THR A 447 12.75 -23.57 -5.99
N GLU A 448 12.83 -23.31 -7.30
CA GLU A 448 13.83 -22.40 -7.89
C GLU A 448 13.82 -21.02 -7.21
N GLY A 449 12.64 -20.50 -6.88
CA GLY A 449 12.47 -19.20 -6.21
C GLY A 449 13.10 -19.12 -4.80
N ALA A 450 13.26 -20.25 -4.11
CA ALA A 450 13.90 -20.28 -2.80
C ALA A 450 15.38 -19.90 -2.82
N LEU A 451 16.04 -20.04 -3.97
CA LEU A 451 17.46 -19.71 -4.17
C LEU A 451 17.69 -18.24 -4.51
N LEU A 452 16.66 -17.49 -4.89
CA LEU A 452 16.76 -16.08 -5.27
C LEU A 452 16.89 -15.15 -4.05
N ASP A 453 16.25 -15.52 -2.93
CA ASP A 453 16.31 -14.77 -1.67
C ASP A 453 17.44 -15.32 -0.78
N ASN A 454 18.42 -14.48 -0.39
CA ASN A 454 19.54 -14.86 0.51
C ASN A 454 20.34 -16.10 0.07
N THR A 455 20.78 -16.14 -1.15
CA THR A 455 21.45 -17.28 -1.79
C THR A 455 22.54 -17.93 -0.93
N ASP A 456 23.41 -17.14 -0.29
CA ASP A 456 24.55 -17.69 0.47
C ASP A 456 24.11 -18.38 1.77
N GLU A 457 23.09 -17.86 2.47
CA GLU A 457 22.54 -18.48 3.69
C GLU A 457 21.84 -19.81 3.35
N VAL A 458 21.03 -19.81 2.28
CA VAL A 458 20.33 -21.01 1.80
C VAL A 458 21.34 -22.08 1.39
N LEU A 459 22.36 -21.72 0.58
CA LEU A 459 23.40 -22.65 0.16
C LEU A 459 24.20 -23.23 1.34
N ALA A 460 24.51 -22.43 2.36
CA ALA A 460 25.21 -22.92 3.55
C ALA A 460 24.38 -23.97 4.30
N VAL A 461 23.08 -23.77 4.45
CA VAL A 461 22.17 -24.73 5.09
C VAL A 461 22.05 -26.01 4.27
N LEU A 462 21.88 -25.89 2.94
CA LEU A 462 21.78 -27.05 2.03
C LEU A 462 23.07 -27.89 2.02
N ASN A 463 24.24 -27.25 1.95
CA ASN A 463 25.52 -27.95 2.02
C ASN A 463 25.66 -28.75 3.32
N ARG A 464 25.28 -28.15 4.47
CA ARG A 464 25.29 -28.84 5.75
C ARG A 464 24.37 -30.06 5.78
N LEU A 465 23.17 -29.97 5.19
CA LEU A 465 22.23 -31.09 5.09
C LEU A 465 22.76 -32.19 4.19
N ARG A 466 23.40 -31.82 3.08
CA ARG A 466 24.03 -32.76 2.16
C ARG A 466 25.24 -33.48 2.79
N GLU A 467 26.07 -32.80 3.55
CA GLU A 467 27.18 -33.41 4.33
C GLU A 467 26.66 -34.46 5.30
N LEU A 468 25.44 -34.35 5.81
CA LEU A 468 24.76 -35.36 6.61
C LEU A 468 24.26 -36.56 5.78
N GLY A 469 24.21 -36.42 4.44
CA GLY A 469 23.72 -37.45 3.52
C GLY A 469 22.25 -37.31 3.12
N VAL A 470 21.59 -36.15 3.39
CA VAL A 470 20.23 -35.85 2.94
C VAL A 470 20.28 -35.48 1.46
N ALA A 471 19.42 -36.09 0.65
CA ALA A 471 19.26 -35.73 -0.75
C ALA A 471 18.51 -34.40 -0.89
N VAL A 472 18.88 -33.59 -1.90
CA VAL A 472 18.22 -32.31 -2.20
C VAL A 472 17.81 -32.28 -3.66
N SER A 473 16.53 -32.04 -3.92
CA SER A 473 15.97 -31.86 -5.27
C SER A 473 15.53 -30.43 -5.51
N MET A 474 15.67 -30.01 -6.76
CA MET A 474 15.12 -28.75 -7.25
C MET A 474 13.73 -29.00 -7.83
N ASP A 475 12.74 -28.32 -7.26
CA ASP A 475 11.34 -28.42 -7.65
C ASP A 475 10.90 -27.29 -8.57
N ASP A 476 9.81 -27.49 -9.33
CA ASP A 476 9.23 -26.53 -10.30
C ASP A 476 10.24 -26.03 -11.35
N PHE A 477 11.23 -26.86 -11.74
CA PHE A 477 12.31 -26.43 -12.63
C PHE A 477 11.79 -25.93 -13.98
N GLY A 478 12.23 -24.72 -14.35
CA GLY A 478 11.91 -24.08 -15.63
C GLY A 478 10.73 -23.12 -15.57
N THR A 479 10.03 -22.98 -14.43
CA THR A 479 8.89 -22.05 -14.30
C THR A 479 9.32 -20.64 -13.89
N GLY A 480 10.58 -20.47 -13.44
CA GLY A 480 11.14 -19.21 -12.95
C GLY A 480 12.29 -18.66 -13.81
N TYR A 481 13.06 -17.75 -13.20
CA TYR A 481 14.29 -17.23 -13.80
C TYR A 481 15.42 -18.26 -13.64
N SER A 482 15.42 -19.29 -14.47
CA SER A 482 16.44 -20.35 -14.45
C SER A 482 17.83 -19.78 -14.62
N SER A 483 18.48 -19.44 -13.52
CA SER A 483 19.88 -19.13 -13.54
C SER A 483 20.66 -20.44 -13.47
N LEU A 484 21.15 -20.93 -14.61
CA LEU A 484 22.12 -22.04 -14.68
C LEU A 484 23.28 -21.87 -13.67
N GLY A 485 23.52 -20.63 -13.24
CA GLY A 485 24.50 -20.32 -12.21
C GLY A 485 24.22 -20.96 -10.85
N TYR A 486 22.95 -21.22 -10.48
CA TYR A 486 22.65 -21.90 -9.21
C TYR A 486 22.91 -23.40 -9.28
N LEU A 487 22.62 -24.04 -10.43
CA LEU A 487 22.98 -25.45 -10.65
C LEU A 487 24.51 -25.68 -10.62
N GLN A 488 25.30 -24.68 -10.92
CA GLN A 488 26.77 -24.73 -10.78
C GLN A 488 27.23 -24.53 -9.32
N LYS A 489 26.52 -23.72 -8.55
CA LYS A 489 26.89 -23.39 -7.16
C LYS A 489 26.53 -24.47 -6.17
N PHE A 490 25.45 -25.19 -6.44
CA PHE A 490 24.97 -26.28 -5.57
C PHE A 490 24.66 -27.53 -6.39
N PRO A 491 25.31 -28.66 -6.13
CA PRO A 491 25.06 -29.91 -6.82
C PRO A 491 23.81 -30.59 -6.25
N PHE A 492 22.66 -30.37 -6.89
CA PHE A 492 21.41 -31.09 -6.59
C PHE A 492 21.52 -32.58 -6.97
N ASP A 493 20.78 -33.42 -6.26
CA ASP A 493 20.73 -34.85 -6.53
C ASP A 493 19.68 -35.16 -7.61
N LYS A 494 18.61 -34.33 -7.70
CA LYS A 494 17.49 -34.52 -8.61
C LYS A 494 16.91 -33.19 -9.09
N ILE A 495 16.36 -33.16 -10.28
CA ILE A 495 15.55 -32.07 -10.83
C ILE A 495 14.15 -32.58 -11.13
N LYS A 496 13.13 -31.91 -10.56
CA LYS A 496 11.71 -32.16 -10.80
C LYS A 496 11.22 -31.20 -11.89
N ILE A 497 10.86 -31.74 -13.05
CA ILE A 497 10.41 -30.96 -14.21
C ILE A 497 8.90 -30.76 -14.09
N ASP A 498 8.47 -29.49 -13.96
CA ASP A 498 7.10 -29.11 -13.72
C ASP A 498 6.13 -29.59 -14.84
N LYS A 499 4.92 -29.91 -14.43
CA LYS A 499 3.83 -30.37 -15.29
C LYS A 499 3.52 -29.46 -16.48
N SER A 500 3.83 -28.17 -16.43
CA SER A 500 3.62 -27.24 -17.55
C SER A 500 4.43 -27.60 -18.79
N PHE A 501 5.54 -28.32 -18.61
CA PHE A 501 6.36 -28.84 -19.71
C PHE A 501 5.91 -30.22 -20.20
N ILE A 502 5.12 -30.93 -19.42
CA ILE A 502 4.64 -32.28 -19.71
C ILE A 502 3.30 -32.23 -20.43
N ARG A 503 2.41 -31.37 -20.01
CA ARG A 503 1.06 -31.24 -20.55
C ARG A 503 1.09 -31.04 -22.08
N ASP A 504 0.36 -31.89 -22.83
CA ASP A 504 0.30 -31.90 -24.28
C ASP A 504 1.67 -32.03 -24.98
N ILE A 505 2.68 -32.67 -24.33
CA ILE A 505 4.02 -32.84 -24.88
C ILE A 505 4.03 -33.71 -26.15
N ASP A 506 3.12 -34.65 -26.22
CA ASP A 506 2.93 -35.54 -27.37
C ASP A 506 2.46 -34.80 -28.63
N ALA A 507 1.70 -33.73 -28.47
CA ALA A 507 1.17 -32.90 -29.56
C ALA A 507 2.14 -31.80 -30.05
N HIS A 508 3.20 -31.46 -29.29
CA HIS A 508 4.00 -30.26 -29.53
C HIS A 508 5.52 -30.55 -29.60
N ALA A 509 6.08 -30.61 -30.80
CA ALA A 509 7.50 -30.91 -31.02
C ALA A 509 8.47 -29.93 -30.30
N HIS A 510 8.10 -28.66 -30.15
CA HIS A 510 8.93 -27.70 -29.41
C HIS A 510 8.99 -28.02 -27.92
N ARG A 511 7.88 -28.49 -27.30
CA ARG A 511 7.86 -28.91 -25.89
C ARG A 511 8.76 -30.14 -25.70
N GLN A 512 8.68 -31.12 -26.61
CA GLN A 512 9.59 -32.27 -26.60
C GLN A 512 11.06 -31.86 -26.67
N ALA A 513 11.39 -30.87 -27.51
CA ALA A 513 12.75 -30.37 -27.65
C ALA A 513 13.23 -29.69 -26.35
N ILE A 514 12.40 -28.86 -25.72
CA ILE A 514 12.70 -28.23 -24.43
C ILE A 514 12.90 -29.27 -23.34
N PHE A 515 11.95 -30.20 -23.19
CA PHE A 515 12.02 -31.26 -22.19
C PHE A 515 13.31 -32.12 -22.36
N ARG A 516 13.65 -32.48 -23.59
CA ARG A 516 14.89 -33.21 -23.91
C ARG A 516 16.14 -32.40 -23.57
N ALA A 517 16.12 -31.09 -23.77
CA ALA A 517 17.22 -30.22 -23.36
C ALA A 517 17.40 -30.22 -21.83
N MET A 518 16.30 -30.20 -21.08
CA MET A 518 16.33 -30.26 -19.61
C MET A 518 16.89 -31.58 -19.09
N THR A 519 16.41 -32.72 -19.61
CA THR A 519 16.94 -34.04 -19.24
C THR A 519 18.41 -34.21 -19.60
N SER A 520 18.83 -33.70 -20.76
CA SER A 520 20.24 -33.73 -21.18
C SER A 520 21.13 -32.85 -20.28
N LEU A 521 20.66 -31.69 -19.88
CA LEU A 521 21.36 -30.80 -18.94
C LEU A 521 21.52 -31.48 -17.57
N ALA A 522 20.46 -32.05 -17.01
CA ALA A 522 20.50 -32.75 -15.73
C ALA A 522 21.50 -33.92 -15.78
N SER A 523 21.46 -34.73 -16.84
CA SER A 523 22.38 -35.86 -17.05
C SER A 523 23.84 -35.40 -17.13
N ALA A 524 24.11 -34.29 -17.86
CA ALA A 524 25.47 -33.70 -17.94
C ALA A 524 25.99 -33.23 -16.58
N LEU A 525 25.10 -32.81 -15.69
CA LEU A 525 25.42 -32.40 -14.32
C LEU A 525 25.33 -33.58 -13.30
N ARG A 526 25.10 -34.80 -13.76
CA ARG A 526 24.95 -36.03 -12.96
C ARG A 526 23.80 -35.97 -11.97
N MET A 527 22.73 -35.24 -12.29
CA MET A 527 21.49 -35.18 -11.54
C MET A 527 20.46 -36.11 -12.16
N LYS A 528 19.62 -36.72 -11.32
CA LYS A 528 18.43 -37.44 -11.80
C LYS A 528 17.35 -36.48 -12.23
N THR A 529 16.47 -36.96 -13.09
CA THR A 529 15.29 -36.23 -13.55
C THR A 529 14.02 -36.96 -13.16
N ILE A 530 13.00 -36.22 -12.72
CA ILE A 530 11.64 -36.72 -12.54
C ILE A 530 10.66 -35.82 -13.30
N ALA A 531 9.79 -36.43 -14.10
CA ALA A 531 8.71 -35.74 -14.79
C ALA A 531 7.46 -35.72 -13.93
N GLU A 532 6.92 -34.54 -13.68
CA GLU A 532 5.74 -34.35 -12.85
C GLU A 532 4.47 -34.17 -13.66
N GLY A 533 3.33 -34.62 -13.08
CA GLY A 533 2.02 -34.41 -13.67
C GLY A 533 1.76 -35.19 -14.95
N VAL A 534 2.38 -36.36 -15.13
CA VAL A 534 2.08 -37.26 -16.24
C VAL A 534 0.71 -37.89 -16.04
N GLU A 535 -0.21 -37.65 -16.98
CA GLU A 535 -1.60 -38.06 -16.88
C GLU A 535 -1.99 -39.10 -17.96
N THR A 536 -1.23 -39.16 -19.07
CA THR A 536 -1.57 -40.05 -20.20
C THR A 536 -0.40 -40.96 -20.58
N GLU A 537 -0.72 -42.10 -21.23
CA GLU A 537 0.30 -43.00 -21.78
C GLU A 537 1.13 -42.35 -22.89
N ALA A 538 0.55 -41.42 -23.66
CA ALA A 538 1.26 -40.69 -24.72
C ALA A 538 2.33 -39.77 -24.13
N GLU A 539 1.99 -39.03 -23.06
CA GLU A 539 2.96 -38.20 -22.32
C GLU A 539 4.08 -39.08 -21.73
N LEU A 540 3.71 -40.20 -21.09
CA LEU A 540 4.69 -41.16 -20.54
C LEU A 540 5.67 -41.66 -21.59
N ALA A 541 5.18 -42.00 -22.80
CA ALA A 541 6.01 -42.44 -23.90
C ALA A 541 7.01 -41.34 -24.35
N CYS A 542 6.58 -40.07 -24.41
CA CYS A 542 7.41 -38.94 -24.73
C CYS A 542 8.49 -38.70 -23.67
N VAL A 543 8.11 -38.73 -22.39
CA VAL A 543 9.02 -38.55 -21.24
C VAL A 543 10.08 -39.64 -21.22
N ARG A 544 9.67 -40.90 -21.44
CA ARG A 544 10.61 -42.04 -21.55
C ARG A 544 11.55 -41.90 -22.73
N ALA A 545 11.06 -41.49 -23.90
CA ALA A 545 11.86 -41.28 -25.10
C ALA A 545 12.85 -40.13 -24.96
N ALA A 546 12.60 -39.17 -24.11
CA ALA A 546 13.49 -38.05 -23.79
C ALA A 546 14.57 -38.40 -22.75
N GLY A 547 14.61 -39.63 -22.23
CA GLY A 547 15.62 -40.10 -21.28
C GLY A 547 15.46 -39.59 -19.87
N CYS A 548 14.21 -39.33 -19.44
CA CYS A 548 13.90 -39.02 -18.04
C CYS A 548 14.09 -40.28 -17.18
N ASP A 549 14.52 -40.10 -15.92
CA ASP A 549 14.82 -41.24 -15.02
C ASP A 549 13.57 -41.70 -14.26
N GLU A 550 12.78 -40.77 -13.75
CA GLU A 550 11.65 -41.04 -12.88
C GLU A 550 10.38 -40.32 -13.37
N VAL A 551 9.22 -40.80 -12.91
CA VAL A 551 7.92 -40.22 -13.24
C VAL A 551 7.01 -40.16 -12.03
N GLN A 552 6.23 -39.08 -11.95
CA GLN A 552 5.16 -38.85 -10.99
C GLN A 552 3.96 -38.23 -11.71
N GLY A 553 2.76 -38.74 -11.43
CA GLY A 553 1.55 -38.18 -12.04
C GLY A 553 0.33 -39.04 -11.75
N TYR A 554 -0.84 -38.59 -12.22
CA TYR A 554 -2.10 -39.31 -11.98
C TYR A 554 -2.16 -40.62 -12.74
N LEU A 555 -1.42 -40.75 -13.83
CA LEU A 555 -1.29 -42.02 -14.57
C LEU A 555 -0.64 -43.11 -13.68
N THR A 556 0.42 -42.73 -12.94
CA THR A 556 1.18 -43.70 -12.13
C THR A 556 0.63 -43.84 -10.72
N GLY A 557 -0.05 -42.82 -10.20
CA GLY A 557 -0.73 -42.87 -8.90
C GLY A 557 -1.16 -41.50 -8.41
N GLN A 558 -2.37 -41.42 -7.89
CA GLN A 558 -2.85 -40.21 -7.20
C GLN A 558 -2.30 -40.15 -5.79
N PRO A 559 -2.22 -38.95 -5.19
CA PRO A 559 -1.90 -38.79 -3.77
C PRO A 559 -2.85 -39.63 -2.91
N MET A 560 -2.28 -40.45 -2.04
CA MET A 560 -3.02 -41.44 -1.26
C MET A 560 -2.75 -41.37 0.24
N SER A 561 -3.57 -41.97 1.07
CA SER A 561 -3.37 -42.04 2.51
C SER A 561 -2.14 -42.87 2.89
N ALA A 562 -1.61 -42.66 4.08
CA ALA A 562 -0.49 -43.46 4.64
C ALA A 562 -0.77 -45.00 4.59
N GLY A 563 -2.00 -45.42 4.90
CA GLY A 563 -2.40 -46.82 4.82
C GLY A 563 -2.41 -47.37 3.39
N ALA A 564 -2.85 -46.58 2.42
CA ALA A 564 -2.84 -46.97 1.01
C ALA A 564 -1.40 -47.05 0.44
N ALA A 565 -0.53 -46.12 0.81
CA ALA A 565 0.88 -46.16 0.45
C ALA A 565 1.59 -47.41 1.01
N MET A 566 1.34 -47.73 2.29
CA MET A 566 1.82 -48.98 2.91
C MET A 566 1.37 -50.21 2.14
N ALA A 567 0.07 -50.32 1.86
CA ALA A 567 -0.48 -51.46 1.12
C ALA A 567 0.05 -51.57 -0.32
N LEU A 568 0.40 -50.44 -0.94
CA LEU A 568 1.02 -50.42 -2.27
C LEU A 568 2.45 -51.01 -2.19
N LEU A 569 3.24 -50.63 -1.18
CA LEU A 569 4.59 -51.15 -0.97
C LEU A 569 4.60 -52.63 -0.59
N GLU A 570 3.68 -53.09 0.25
CA GLU A 570 3.55 -54.52 0.59
C GLU A 570 3.31 -55.36 -0.64
N ARG A 571 2.41 -54.94 -1.52
CA ARG A 571 2.15 -55.62 -2.80
C ARG A 571 3.36 -55.64 -3.74
N ALA A 572 4.10 -54.53 -3.79
CA ALA A 572 5.33 -54.44 -4.58
C ALA A 572 6.44 -55.34 -4.01
N HIS A 573 6.58 -55.40 -2.69
CA HIS A 573 7.54 -56.23 -1.99
C HIS A 573 7.30 -57.73 -2.24
N LEU A 574 6.05 -58.15 -2.16
CA LEU A 574 5.65 -59.55 -2.44
C LEU A 574 5.96 -59.95 -3.89
N LYS A 575 5.83 -59.05 -4.88
CA LYS A 575 6.17 -59.34 -6.28
C LYS A 575 7.69 -59.45 -6.52
N ILE A 576 8.53 -58.85 -5.72
CA ILE A 576 10.00 -58.96 -5.81
C ILE A 576 10.49 -60.25 -5.11
N ALA A 577 9.78 -60.71 -4.10
CA ALA A 577 10.10 -61.91 -3.32
C ALA A 577 9.58 -63.23 -3.94
N SER A 578 8.73 -63.14 -4.96
CA SER A 578 8.20 -64.28 -5.76
C SER A 578 8.97 -64.43 -7.08
#